data_4b3ef13c2ff3077ba39b8e976c59b25d
#
_entry.id   4b3ef13c2ff3077ba39b8e976c59b25d
#
_cell.length_a   1.000
_cell.length_b   1.000
_cell.length_c   1.000
_cell.angle_alpha   90.00
_cell.angle_beta   90.00
_cell.angle_gamma   90.00
#
_symmetry.space_group_name_H-M   'P 1'
#
loop_
_entity.id
_entity.type
_entity.pdbx_description
1 polymer ?
#
loop_
_entity_poly.entity_id
_entity_poly.type
_entity_poly.pdbx_seq_one_letter_code
_entity_poly.pdbx_strand_id
1 'polypeptide(L)'
;LPLKEYVMPNCTFHIVDAFTAVPFTGNPCAVVTDADGIDPSDMLRIARETNAPETAFVLASDKADVRVRYFMPRGEIPFAGHPTIATGHLLRELGVLKPGTARFEFAIGVLPVDIRPDRVIMTQPPAVPDTCADAGTTAQALGLQASDLREGLPCQLMRGGVSFLMVPVRELAALRRINMDRPALKAVLAPLGVSAAYVFAPEGVAPETDVHARLIDPDNAGEDPFTGSAAGCMASY
;
A
#
# COMPACT_ATOMS: atom_id res chain seq x y z
N LEU A 1 -19.50 -36.81 -13.84
CA LEU A 1 -18.43 -36.89 -12.84
C LEU A 1 -19.06 -36.49 -11.52
N PRO A 2 -18.93 -37.29 -10.43
CA PRO A 2 -19.40 -36.88 -9.11
C PRO A 2 -18.64 -35.59 -8.72
N LEU A 3 -19.39 -34.55 -8.33
CA LEU A 3 -18.82 -33.37 -7.68
C LEU A 3 -18.16 -33.89 -6.43
N LYS A 4 -16.80 -33.82 -6.34
CA LYS A 4 -16.09 -33.98 -5.10
C LYS A 4 -16.70 -32.96 -4.15
N GLU A 5 -17.19 -33.41 -3.01
CA GLU A 5 -17.63 -32.50 -1.96
C GLU A 5 -16.43 -31.63 -1.59
N TYR A 6 -16.51 -30.37 -1.97
CA TYR A 6 -15.47 -29.39 -1.72
C TYR A 6 -15.75 -28.78 -0.36
N VAL A 7 -14.99 -29.21 0.63
CA VAL A 7 -15.09 -28.68 1.99
C VAL A 7 -13.93 -27.71 2.22
N MET A 8 -14.26 -26.43 2.29
CA MET A 8 -13.30 -25.43 2.78
C MET A 8 -13.12 -25.54 4.30
N PRO A 9 -11.90 -25.36 4.82
CA PRO A 9 -11.72 -25.23 6.26
C PRO A 9 -12.46 -23.97 6.75
N ASN A 10 -12.98 -24.04 7.98
CA ASN A 10 -13.54 -22.86 8.63
C ASN A 10 -12.41 -21.86 8.88
N CYS A 11 -12.63 -20.62 8.50
CA CYS A 11 -11.71 -19.50 8.75
C CYS A 11 -12.51 -18.29 9.22
N THR A 12 -11.86 -17.40 9.94
CA THR A 12 -12.48 -16.14 10.39
C THR A 12 -12.04 -15.00 9.48
N PHE A 13 -13.00 -14.18 9.08
CA PHE A 13 -12.79 -13.07 8.18
C PHE A 13 -13.05 -11.73 8.89
N HIS A 14 -12.12 -10.80 8.73
CA HIS A 14 -12.19 -9.45 9.30
C HIS A 14 -11.93 -8.40 8.21
N ILE A 15 -12.53 -7.24 8.35
CA ILE A 15 -12.13 -6.02 7.62
C ILE A 15 -11.49 -5.07 8.62
N VAL A 16 -10.28 -4.61 8.32
CA VAL A 16 -9.49 -3.71 9.17
C VAL A 16 -9.03 -2.51 8.38
N ASP A 17 -9.34 -1.32 8.87
CA ASP A 17 -8.88 -0.07 8.27
C ASP A 17 -7.50 0.30 8.84
N ALA A 18 -6.48 0.28 8.00
CA ALA A 18 -5.14 0.76 8.38
C ALA A 18 -5.05 2.29 8.30
N PHE A 19 -4.08 2.88 9.05
CA PHE A 19 -3.73 4.29 9.07
C PHE A 19 -4.84 5.25 9.57
N THR A 20 -5.75 4.74 10.36
CA THR A 20 -6.82 5.54 10.97
C THR A 20 -7.14 5.06 12.38
N ALA A 21 -7.73 5.94 13.19
CA ALA A 21 -8.37 5.61 14.45
C ALA A 21 -9.90 5.64 14.34
N VAL A 22 -10.44 6.00 13.18
CA VAL A 22 -11.88 6.15 12.95
C VAL A 22 -12.33 5.11 11.92
N PRO A 23 -13.32 4.26 12.22
CA PRO A 23 -13.83 3.27 11.25
C PRO A 23 -14.26 3.92 9.93
N PHE A 24 -14.02 3.22 8.83
CA PHE A 24 -14.40 3.60 7.45
C PHE A 24 -13.66 4.82 6.88
N THR A 25 -12.54 5.22 7.47
CA THR A 25 -11.75 6.38 7.00
C THR A 25 -10.31 6.04 6.63
N GLY A 26 -9.92 4.78 6.76
CA GLY A 26 -8.56 4.32 6.49
C GLY A 26 -8.40 3.59 5.14
N ASN A 27 -7.32 2.81 5.06
CA ASN A 27 -7.10 1.89 3.94
C ASN A 27 -7.56 0.49 4.36
N PRO A 28 -8.66 -0.04 3.77
CA PRO A 28 -9.24 -1.31 4.19
C PRO A 28 -8.37 -2.49 3.75
N CYS A 29 -8.20 -3.45 4.64
CA CYS A 29 -7.60 -4.75 4.38
C CYS A 29 -8.54 -5.86 4.85
N ALA A 30 -8.77 -6.85 4.00
CA ALA A 30 -9.37 -8.10 4.41
C ALA A 30 -8.31 -8.96 5.11
N VAL A 31 -8.61 -9.46 6.31
CA VAL A 31 -7.71 -10.33 7.06
C VAL A 31 -8.44 -11.63 7.39
N VAL A 32 -7.92 -12.74 6.88
CA VAL A 32 -8.42 -14.10 7.13
C VAL A 32 -7.51 -14.73 8.18
N THR A 33 -8.03 -14.97 9.37
CA THR A 33 -7.33 -15.71 10.42
C THR A 33 -7.61 -17.20 10.28
N ASP A 34 -6.76 -18.03 10.91
CA ASP A 34 -6.86 -19.49 10.85
C ASP A 34 -6.83 -20.04 9.42
N ALA A 35 -5.96 -19.47 8.58
CA ALA A 35 -5.89 -19.79 7.15
C ALA A 35 -5.07 -21.06 6.83
N ASP A 36 -4.59 -21.77 7.86
CA ASP A 36 -3.88 -23.05 7.69
C ASP A 36 -4.80 -24.06 6.98
N GLY A 37 -4.27 -24.71 5.95
CA GLY A 37 -5.02 -25.68 5.13
C GLY A 37 -5.87 -25.10 4.02
N ILE A 38 -5.97 -23.76 3.89
CA ILE A 38 -6.57 -23.14 2.68
C ILE A 38 -5.60 -23.25 1.52
N ASP A 39 -6.06 -23.84 0.41
CA ASP A 39 -5.24 -23.91 -0.80
C ASP A 39 -4.97 -22.52 -1.38
N PRO A 40 -3.76 -22.24 -1.93
CA PRO A 40 -3.45 -20.95 -2.54
C PRO A 40 -4.42 -20.51 -3.65
N SER A 41 -4.99 -21.46 -4.39
CA SER A 41 -6.00 -21.15 -5.40
C SER A 41 -7.31 -20.64 -4.77
N ASP A 42 -7.63 -21.09 -3.57
CA ASP A 42 -8.81 -20.62 -2.83
C ASP A 42 -8.54 -19.32 -2.10
N MET A 43 -7.34 -19.10 -1.60
CA MET A 43 -6.92 -17.77 -1.11
C MET A 43 -7.12 -16.71 -2.18
N LEU A 44 -6.74 -17.01 -3.43
CA LEU A 44 -6.96 -16.09 -4.56
C LEU A 44 -8.44 -15.89 -4.88
N ARG A 45 -9.26 -16.95 -4.79
CA ARG A 45 -10.71 -16.84 -4.99
C ARG A 45 -11.36 -15.99 -3.92
N ILE A 46 -10.98 -16.18 -2.65
CA ILE A 46 -11.43 -15.36 -1.52
C ILE A 46 -11.04 -13.89 -1.74
N ALA A 47 -9.79 -13.61 -2.13
CA ALA A 47 -9.34 -12.25 -2.41
C ALA A 47 -10.14 -11.57 -3.54
N ARG A 48 -10.56 -12.33 -4.55
CA ARG A 48 -11.44 -11.84 -5.64
C ARG A 48 -12.86 -11.59 -5.19
N GLU A 49 -13.42 -12.48 -4.37
CA GLU A 49 -14.77 -12.38 -3.86
C GLU A 49 -14.92 -11.20 -2.89
N THR A 50 -13.95 -10.99 -2.03
CA THR A 50 -13.95 -9.87 -1.07
C THR A 50 -13.76 -8.51 -1.75
N ASN A 51 -13.10 -8.50 -2.90
CA ASN A 51 -12.79 -7.31 -3.69
C ASN A 51 -12.13 -6.19 -2.86
N ALA A 52 -11.44 -6.56 -1.78
CA ALA A 52 -10.59 -5.65 -1.04
C ALA A 52 -9.32 -5.34 -1.85
N PRO A 53 -8.68 -4.19 -1.68
CA PRO A 53 -7.39 -3.89 -2.34
C PRO A 53 -6.37 -5.01 -2.15
N GLU A 54 -6.21 -5.46 -0.91
CA GLU A 54 -5.43 -6.64 -0.53
C GLU A 54 -6.17 -7.47 0.52
N THR A 55 -5.90 -8.78 0.47
CA THR A 55 -6.34 -9.75 1.48
C THR A 55 -5.12 -10.41 2.12
N ALA A 56 -5.03 -10.36 3.43
CA ALA A 56 -4.03 -11.02 4.24
C ALA A 56 -4.54 -12.37 4.74
N PHE A 57 -3.74 -13.42 4.59
CA PHE A 57 -4.01 -14.75 5.16
C PHE A 57 -3.00 -15.04 6.24
N VAL A 58 -3.48 -15.25 7.45
CA VAL A 58 -2.67 -15.50 8.64
C VAL A 58 -2.53 -17.01 8.84
N LEU A 59 -1.28 -17.48 8.90
CA LEU A 59 -0.93 -18.89 9.03
C LEU A 59 0.05 -19.09 10.19
N ALA A 60 0.16 -20.31 10.66
CA ALA A 60 1.22 -20.71 11.57
C ALA A 60 2.60 -20.62 10.91
N SER A 61 3.62 -20.35 11.71
CA SER A 61 5.02 -20.31 11.29
C SER A 61 5.88 -21.14 12.25
N ASP A 62 6.85 -21.83 11.70
CA ASP A 62 7.93 -22.50 12.45
C ASP A 62 9.18 -21.62 12.60
N LYS A 63 9.20 -20.45 11.97
CA LYS A 63 10.35 -19.51 11.88
C LYS A 63 10.11 -18.18 12.54
N ALA A 64 8.83 -17.81 12.76
CA ALA A 64 8.40 -16.51 13.22
C ALA A 64 7.19 -16.63 14.15
N ASP A 65 6.72 -15.53 14.70
CA ASP A 65 5.53 -15.53 15.54
C ASP A 65 4.26 -15.77 14.73
N VAL A 66 4.29 -15.37 13.45
CA VAL A 66 3.19 -15.54 12.50
C VAL A 66 3.73 -15.55 11.07
N ARG A 67 3.06 -16.28 10.19
CA ARG A 67 3.25 -16.21 8.75
C ARG A 67 2.07 -15.50 8.10
N VAL A 68 2.34 -14.61 7.15
CA VAL A 68 1.29 -13.90 6.43
C VAL A 68 1.54 -13.97 4.93
N ARG A 69 0.48 -14.30 4.18
CA ARG A 69 0.47 -14.25 2.72
C ARG A 69 -0.51 -13.20 2.25
N TYR A 70 -0.14 -12.45 1.23
CA TYR A 70 -0.94 -11.35 0.71
C TYR A 70 -1.41 -11.63 -0.70
N PHE A 71 -2.68 -11.36 -0.94
CA PHE A 71 -3.31 -11.53 -2.25
C PHE A 71 -4.04 -10.26 -2.65
N MET A 72 -3.78 -9.83 -3.88
CA MET A 72 -4.64 -8.92 -4.63
C MET A 72 -5.59 -9.75 -5.50
N PRO A 73 -6.68 -9.19 -6.05
CA PRO A 73 -7.54 -9.90 -7.01
C PRO A 73 -6.79 -10.45 -8.24
N ARG A 74 -5.63 -9.90 -8.56
CA ARG A 74 -4.78 -10.33 -9.70
C ARG A 74 -3.85 -11.50 -9.34
N GLY A 75 -3.52 -11.71 -8.08
CA GLY A 75 -2.59 -12.76 -7.64
C GLY A 75 -1.96 -12.49 -6.30
N GLU A 76 -1.12 -13.43 -5.87
CA GLU A 76 -0.31 -13.29 -4.66
C GLU A 76 0.79 -12.25 -4.86
N ILE A 77 1.05 -11.45 -3.83
CA ILE A 77 2.14 -10.48 -3.77
C ILE A 77 3.10 -10.84 -2.64
N PRO A 78 4.40 -10.64 -2.83
CA PRO A 78 5.41 -11.14 -1.89
C PRO A 78 5.46 -10.38 -0.57
N PHE A 79 4.95 -9.15 -0.57
CA PHE A 79 4.94 -8.26 0.59
C PHE A 79 3.94 -7.11 0.39
N ALA A 80 3.34 -6.64 1.50
CA ALA A 80 2.43 -5.48 1.48
C ALA A 80 2.55 -4.68 2.79
N GLY A 81 2.50 -3.35 2.69
CA GLY A 81 2.69 -2.44 3.83
C GLY A 81 1.45 -2.33 4.70
N HIS A 82 0.36 -1.74 4.18
CA HIS A 82 -0.85 -1.52 4.97
C HIS A 82 -1.50 -2.83 5.46
N PRO A 83 -1.49 -3.95 4.71
CA PRO A 83 -1.98 -5.22 5.22
C PRO A 83 -1.18 -5.76 6.40
N THR A 84 0.15 -5.51 6.44
CA THR A 84 0.98 -5.85 7.60
C THR A 84 0.54 -5.07 8.84
N ILE A 85 0.30 -3.75 8.69
CA ILE A 85 -0.17 -2.89 9.78
C ILE A 85 -1.55 -3.36 10.26
N ALA A 86 -2.49 -3.59 9.33
CA ALA A 86 -3.83 -4.09 9.64
C ALA A 86 -3.81 -5.45 10.36
N THR A 87 -3.01 -6.39 9.85
CA THR A 87 -2.85 -7.74 10.45
C THR A 87 -2.25 -7.64 11.84
N GLY A 88 -1.18 -6.86 12.03
CA GLY A 88 -0.54 -6.68 13.33
C GLY A 88 -1.49 -6.05 14.36
N HIS A 89 -2.29 -5.07 13.95
CA HIS A 89 -3.34 -4.48 14.78
C HIS A 89 -4.38 -5.52 15.19
N LEU A 90 -4.95 -6.24 14.23
CA LEU A 90 -5.97 -7.26 14.49
C LEU A 90 -5.45 -8.35 15.44
N LEU A 91 -4.26 -8.90 15.19
CA LEU A 91 -3.69 -9.96 16.02
C LEU A 91 -3.39 -9.48 17.45
N ARG A 92 -3.07 -8.19 17.64
CA ARG A 92 -2.99 -7.59 18.97
C ARG A 92 -4.36 -7.53 19.64
N GLU A 93 -5.40 -7.06 18.96
CA GLU A 93 -6.77 -6.98 19.52
C GLU A 93 -7.33 -8.36 19.87
N LEU A 94 -7.00 -9.38 19.09
CA LEU A 94 -7.36 -10.78 19.37
C LEU A 94 -6.50 -11.41 20.47
N GLY A 95 -5.48 -10.71 21.01
CA GLY A 95 -4.59 -11.22 22.05
C GLY A 95 -3.57 -12.28 21.56
N VAL A 96 -3.45 -12.47 20.25
CA VAL A 96 -2.47 -13.38 19.63
C VAL A 96 -1.07 -12.80 19.73
N LEU A 97 -0.91 -11.52 19.43
CA LEU A 97 0.34 -10.78 19.60
C LEU A 97 0.26 -9.86 20.80
N LYS A 98 1.36 -9.78 21.55
CA LYS A 98 1.53 -8.85 22.67
C LYS A 98 2.33 -7.63 22.22
N PRO A 99 2.22 -6.49 22.94
CA PRO A 99 3.12 -5.37 22.71
C PRO A 99 4.59 -5.78 22.80
N GLY A 100 5.39 -5.35 21.82
CA GLY A 100 6.78 -5.72 21.63
C GLY A 100 7.10 -5.89 20.15
N THR A 101 8.30 -6.37 19.84
CA THR A 101 8.68 -6.70 18.46
C THR A 101 8.22 -8.10 18.11
N ALA A 102 7.26 -8.21 17.22
CA ALA A 102 6.82 -9.48 16.64
C ALA A 102 7.58 -9.77 15.33
N ARG A 103 7.83 -11.04 15.07
CA ARG A 103 8.48 -11.52 13.85
C ARG A 103 7.42 -12.05 12.90
N PHE A 104 7.34 -11.45 11.72
CA PHE A 104 6.40 -11.85 10.66
C PHE A 104 7.18 -12.56 9.54
N GLU A 105 6.72 -13.74 9.15
CA GLU A 105 7.24 -14.46 7.97
C GLU A 105 6.43 -14.04 6.74
N PHE A 106 7.13 -13.45 5.78
CA PHE A 106 6.62 -13.08 4.46
C PHE A 106 7.30 -13.92 3.38
N ALA A 107 6.86 -13.85 2.14
CA ALA A 107 7.53 -14.48 1.01
C ALA A 107 8.97 -13.94 0.79
N ILE A 108 9.23 -12.69 1.17
CA ILE A 108 10.56 -12.05 1.11
C ILE A 108 11.46 -12.36 2.30
N GLY A 109 10.99 -13.11 3.30
CA GLY A 109 11.72 -13.45 4.51
C GLY A 109 11.02 -13.03 5.79
N VAL A 110 11.73 -13.18 6.93
CA VAL A 110 11.22 -12.80 8.24
C VAL A 110 11.63 -11.37 8.56
N LEU A 111 10.63 -10.51 8.83
CA LEU A 111 10.84 -9.11 9.18
C LEU A 111 10.24 -8.78 10.54
N PRO A 112 10.85 -7.84 11.30
CA PRO A 112 10.29 -7.36 12.55
C PRO A 112 9.15 -6.36 12.29
N VAL A 113 8.12 -6.46 13.12
CA VAL A 113 7.00 -5.51 13.19
C VAL A 113 6.84 -5.09 14.65
N ASP A 114 6.87 -3.79 14.92
CA ASP A 114 6.75 -3.26 16.28
C ASP A 114 5.27 -3.10 16.65
N ILE A 115 4.80 -3.95 17.54
CA ILE A 115 3.42 -3.94 18.06
C ILE A 115 3.40 -3.08 19.32
N ARG A 116 2.77 -1.92 19.27
CA ARG A 116 2.60 -1.04 20.43
C ARG A 116 1.17 -1.09 20.95
N PRO A 117 0.94 -0.66 22.19
CA PRO A 117 -0.42 -0.64 22.75
C PRO A 117 -1.45 0.14 21.91
N ASP A 118 -1.01 1.20 21.23
CA ASP A 118 -1.85 2.13 20.49
C ASP A 118 -1.69 2.07 18.98
N ARG A 119 -0.62 1.45 18.47
CA ARG A 119 -0.31 1.41 17.04
C ARG A 119 0.57 0.23 16.64
N VAL A 120 0.69 0.00 15.35
CA VAL A 120 1.66 -0.93 14.76
C VAL A 120 2.62 -0.13 13.88
N ILE A 121 3.91 -0.41 14.00
CA ILE A 121 4.95 0.26 13.22
C ILE A 121 5.73 -0.77 12.42
N MET A 122 5.88 -0.51 11.14
CA MET A 122 6.73 -1.26 10.24
C MET A 122 7.86 -0.34 9.75
N THR A 123 9.09 -0.76 9.94
CA THR A 123 10.25 -0.03 9.42
C THR A 123 10.53 -0.47 7.99
N GLN A 124 10.60 0.49 7.08
CA GLN A 124 11.02 0.28 5.70
C GLN A 124 12.46 0.75 5.50
N PRO A 125 13.26 0.08 4.65
CA PRO A 125 14.53 0.64 4.21
C PRO A 125 14.31 2.00 3.54
N PRO A 126 15.23 2.97 3.70
CA PRO A 126 15.16 4.24 2.99
C PRO A 126 15.12 4.01 1.47
N ALA A 127 14.27 4.76 0.79
CA ALA A 127 14.31 4.81 -0.67
C ALA A 127 15.49 5.67 -1.15
N VAL A 128 16.03 5.35 -2.32
CA VAL A 128 17.14 6.10 -2.92
C VAL A 128 16.69 6.83 -4.18
N PRO A 129 17.18 8.06 -4.42
CA PRO A 129 16.85 8.81 -5.62
C PRO A 129 17.50 8.16 -6.86
N ASP A 130 16.75 8.20 -7.97
CA ASP A 130 17.19 7.72 -9.29
C ASP A 130 16.88 8.79 -10.34
N THR A 131 16.48 8.41 -11.54
CA THR A 131 16.24 9.27 -12.69
C THR A 131 15.13 10.31 -12.42
N CYS A 132 15.33 11.53 -12.93
CA CYS A 132 14.30 12.56 -12.97
C CYS A 132 13.46 12.44 -14.26
N ALA A 133 12.15 12.63 -14.12
CA ALA A 133 11.25 12.80 -15.24
C ALA A 133 11.21 14.29 -15.65
N ASP A 134 10.87 14.55 -16.92
CA ASP A 134 10.64 15.91 -17.38
C ASP A 134 9.43 16.53 -16.68
N ALA A 135 9.63 17.66 -16.03
CA ALA A 135 8.64 18.32 -15.20
C ALA A 135 7.42 18.80 -16.00
N GLY A 136 7.66 19.35 -17.21
CA GLY A 136 6.61 19.88 -18.08
C GLY A 136 5.69 18.78 -18.59
N THR A 137 6.27 17.70 -19.11
CA THR A 137 5.54 16.53 -19.61
C THR A 137 4.78 15.83 -18.47
N THR A 138 5.40 15.72 -17.28
CA THR A 138 4.77 15.13 -16.11
C THR A 138 3.57 15.95 -15.63
N ALA A 139 3.71 17.28 -15.52
CA ALA A 139 2.61 18.17 -15.16
C ALA A 139 1.47 18.05 -16.15
N GLN A 140 1.76 18.14 -17.46
CA GLN A 140 0.75 18.01 -18.51
C GLN A 140 0.00 16.67 -18.45
N ALA A 141 0.70 15.56 -18.22
CA ALA A 141 0.10 14.23 -18.07
C ALA A 141 -0.85 14.13 -16.86
N LEU A 142 -0.63 14.93 -15.83
CA LEU A 142 -1.49 15.07 -14.66
C LEU A 142 -2.61 16.12 -14.84
N GLY A 143 -2.70 16.79 -15.99
CA GLY A 143 -3.66 17.87 -16.23
C GLY A 143 -3.30 19.16 -15.49
N LEU A 144 -2.02 19.33 -15.14
CA LEU A 144 -1.47 20.48 -14.44
C LEU A 144 -0.60 21.35 -15.37
N GLN A 145 -0.28 22.56 -14.92
CA GLN A 145 0.73 23.41 -15.53
C GLN A 145 2.10 23.18 -14.87
N ALA A 146 3.19 23.43 -15.58
CA ALA A 146 4.53 23.36 -15.00
C ALA A 146 4.69 24.31 -13.78
N SER A 147 3.97 25.42 -13.76
CA SER A 147 3.92 26.36 -12.63
C SER A 147 3.20 25.83 -11.39
N ASP A 148 2.43 24.74 -11.51
CA ASP A 148 1.81 24.06 -10.36
C ASP A 148 2.82 23.18 -9.60
N LEU A 149 3.94 22.82 -10.25
CA LEU A 149 5.00 22.07 -9.59
C LEU A 149 5.81 22.97 -8.64
N ARG A 150 6.36 22.35 -7.61
CA ARG A 150 7.18 23.07 -6.63
C ARG A 150 8.57 23.36 -7.19
N GLU A 151 8.90 24.62 -7.22
CA GLU A 151 10.21 25.08 -7.70
C GLU A 151 11.36 24.52 -6.82
N GLY A 152 12.45 24.14 -7.46
CA GLY A 152 13.63 23.58 -6.81
C GLY A 152 13.54 22.11 -6.42
N LEU A 153 12.38 21.46 -6.61
CA LEU A 153 12.21 20.02 -6.36
C LEU A 153 11.87 19.30 -7.68
N PRO A 154 12.66 18.27 -8.08
CA PRO A 154 12.47 17.57 -9.34
C PRO A 154 11.30 16.57 -9.28
N CYS A 155 10.69 16.25 -10.42
CA CYS A 155 9.90 15.03 -10.56
C CYS A 155 10.86 13.84 -10.61
N GLN A 156 11.02 13.12 -9.49
CA GLN A 156 12.10 12.15 -9.32
C GLN A 156 11.61 10.75 -8.99
N LEU A 157 12.17 9.78 -9.67
CA LEU A 157 11.99 8.36 -9.33
C LEU A 157 12.72 8.07 -8.01
N MET A 158 11.99 7.52 -7.05
CA MET A 158 12.55 6.98 -5.82
C MET A 158 12.48 5.46 -5.85
N ARG A 159 13.64 4.82 -5.68
CA ARG A 159 13.78 3.36 -5.60
C ARG A 159 13.67 2.89 -4.17
N GLY A 160 12.64 2.10 -3.89
CA GLY A 160 12.40 1.45 -2.60
C GLY A 160 11.96 0.02 -2.77
N GLY A 161 11.36 -0.57 -1.77
CA GLY A 161 10.73 -1.90 -1.88
C GLY A 161 9.65 -1.94 -2.97
N VAL A 162 8.89 -0.86 -3.08
CA VAL A 162 8.11 -0.47 -4.27
C VAL A 162 8.61 0.91 -4.67
N SER A 163 8.77 1.14 -5.98
CA SER A 163 9.32 2.38 -6.52
C SER A 163 8.21 3.26 -7.09
N PHE A 164 8.35 4.58 -6.92
CA PHE A 164 7.35 5.56 -7.37
C PHE A 164 8.01 6.81 -7.96
N LEU A 165 7.32 7.45 -8.90
CA LEU A 165 7.67 8.81 -9.33
C LEU A 165 7.13 9.82 -8.33
N MET A 166 8.02 10.54 -7.62
CA MET A 166 7.66 11.65 -6.74
C MET A 166 7.40 12.90 -7.54
N VAL A 167 6.24 13.52 -7.33
CA VAL A 167 5.83 14.74 -8.03
C VAL A 167 5.40 15.78 -7.00
N PRO A 168 6.31 16.68 -6.60
CA PRO A 168 6.00 17.75 -5.65
C PRO A 168 5.20 18.86 -6.34
N VAL A 169 4.04 19.20 -5.78
CA VAL A 169 3.26 20.38 -6.20
C VAL A 169 3.35 21.50 -5.18
N ARG A 170 3.01 22.71 -5.57
CA ARG A 170 3.17 23.90 -4.72
C ARG A 170 2.19 23.93 -3.56
N GLU A 171 0.94 23.53 -3.81
CA GLU A 171 -0.17 23.74 -2.90
C GLU A 171 -1.23 22.63 -3.01
N LEU A 172 -2.04 22.48 -1.99
CA LEU A 172 -3.14 21.53 -1.93
C LEU A 172 -4.16 21.71 -3.07
N ALA A 173 -4.38 22.97 -3.52
CA ALA A 173 -5.28 23.24 -4.63
C ALA A 173 -4.83 22.61 -5.96
N ALA A 174 -3.52 22.43 -6.17
CA ALA A 174 -3.01 21.72 -7.34
C ALA A 174 -3.39 20.24 -7.32
N LEU A 175 -3.31 19.56 -6.15
CA LEU A 175 -3.75 18.18 -6.00
C LEU A 175 -5.23 17.99 -6.37
N ARG A 176 -6.07 18.95 -6.00
CA ARG A 176 -7.52 18.90 -6.30
C ARG A 176 -7.83 19.07 -7.79
N ARG A 177 -6.94 19.74 -8.55
CA ARG A 177 -7.09 19.97 -9.99
C ARG A 177 -6.59 18.82 -10.85
N ILE A 178 -5.92 17.82 -10.27
CA ILE A 178 -5.39 16.67 -11.05
C ILE A 178 -6.54 16.04 -11.84
N ASN A 179 -6.34 16.00 -13.15
CA ASN A 179 -7.19 15.31 -14.12
C ASN A 179 -6.28 14.61 -15.12
N MET A 180 -5.84 13.40 -14.77
CA MET A 180 -4.81 12.70 -15.54
C MET A 180 -5.25 12.33 -16.95
N ASP A 181 -4.36 12.55 -17.90
CA ASP A 181 -4.37 11.88 -19.20
C ASP A 181 -3.69 10.52 -19.05
N ARG A 182 -4.49 9.43 -19.01
CA ARG A 182 -3.99 8.07 -18.78
C ARG A 182 -2.91 7.64 -19.78
N PRO A 183 -3.08 7.78 -21.11
CA PRO A 183 -2.03 7.49 -22.08
C PRO A 183 -0.76 8.30 -21.88
N ALA A 184 -0.87 9.60 -21.63
CA ALA A 184 0.27 10.47 -21.40
C ALA A 184 1.02 10.10 -20.12
N LEU A 185 0.31 9.83 -19.02
CA LEU A 185 0.95 9.42 -17.78
C LEU A 185 1.65 8.06 -17.90
N LYS A 186 1.06 7.09 -18.61
CA LYS A 186 1.73 5.82 -18.94
C LYS A 186 3.02 6.04 -19.72
N ALA A 187 3.03 6.96 -20.67
CA ALA A 187 4.23 7.27 -21.44
C ALA A 187 5.34 7.90 -20.60
N VAL A 188 4.99 8.65 -19.53
CA VAL A 188 5.95 9.19 -18.56
C VAL A 188 6.50 8.09 -17.65
N LEU A 189 5.65 7.18 -17.17
CA LEU A 189 6.01 6.16 -16.17
C LEU A 189 6.74 4.95 -16.75
N ALA A 190 6.42 4.56 -17.99
CA ALA A 190 6.97 3.34 -18.62
C ALA A 190 8.50 3.33 -18.72
N PRO A 191 9.19 4.41 -19.16
CA PRO A 191 10.66 4.45 -19.21
C PRO A 191 11.30 4.36 -17.81
N LEU A 192 10.59 4.75 -16.75
CA LEU A 192 11.06 4.71 -15.38
C LEU A 192 10.85 3.33 -14.73
N GLY A 193 10.06 2.46 -15.37
CA GLY A 193 9.73 1.13 -14.88
C GLY A 193 8.84 1.15 -13.63
N VAL A 194 7.96 2.15 -13.50
CA VAL A 194 7.00 2.27 -12.39
C VAL A 194 5.57 2.38 -12.91
N SER A 195 4.60 2.01 -12.08
CA SER A 195 3.17 2.02 -12.43
C SER A 195 2.44 3.28 -12.01
N ALA A 196 2.98 4.05 -11.05
CA ALA A 196 2.26 5.17 -10.47
C ALA A 196 3.16 6.36 -10.14
N ALA A 197 2.55 7.53 -10.12
CA ALA A 197 3.11 8.77 -9.58
C ALA A 197 2.52 9.05 -8.20
N TYR A 198 3.35 9.47 -7.25
CA TYR A 198 2.95 9.97 -5.95
C TYR A 198 3.06 11.48 -5.94
N VAL A 199 1.91 12.12 -6.07
CA VAL A 199 1.82 13.58 -6.17
C VAL A 199 1.50 14.14 -4.79
N PHE A 200 2.31 15.07 -4.28
CA PHE A 200 2.17 15.58 -2.92
C PHE A 200 2.38 17.09 -2.82
N ALA A 201 1.67 17.71 -1.88
CA ALA A 201 1.81 19.11 -1.50
C ALA A 201 2.34 19.20 -0.06
N PRO A 202 3.24 20.14 0.27
CA PRO A 202 3.71 20.39 1.64
C PRO A 202 2.68 21.23 2.42
N GLU A 203 1.47 20.76 2.42
CA GLU A 203 0.31 21.40 3.03
C GLU A 203 -0.70 20.30 3.31
N GLY A 204 -1.08 20.13 4.57
CA GLY A 204 -2.07 19.15 4.98
C GLY A 204 -3.50 19.67 4.88
N VAL A 205 -4.47 18.76 4.85
CA VAL A 205 -5.91 19.10 4.92
C VAL A 205 -6.31 19.45 6.34
N ALA A 206 -5.77 18.74 7.33
CA ALA A 206 -6.00 19.00 8.75
C ALA A 206 -4.84 19.83 9.33
N PRO A 207 -5.11 20.70 10.33
CA PRO A 207 -4.09 21.59 10.89
C PRO A 207 -2.86 20.88 11.48
N GLU A 208 -3.03 19.62 11.90
CA GLU A 208 -1.97 18.78 12.48
C GLU A 208 -1.17 17.99 11.43
N THR A 209 -1.45 18.17 10.15
CA THR A 209 -0.78 17.45 9.06
C THR A 209 0.05 18.38 8.19
N ASP A 210 1.27 17.95 7.86
CA ASP A 210 2.26 18.74 7.11
C ASP A 210 2.18 18.53 5.61
N VAL A 211 1.63 17.38 5.17
CA VAL A 211 1.63 16.95 3.77
C VAL A 211 0.29 16.32 3.42
N HIS A 212 -0.19 16.58 2.21
CA HIS A 212 -1.24 15.80 1.58
C HIS A 212 -0.72 15.20 0.28
N ALA A 213 -1.08 13.94 0.01
CA ALA A 213 -0.61 13.23 -1.17
C ALA A 213 -1.73 12.41 -1.83
N ARG A 214 -1.54 12.12 -3.11
CA ARG A 214 -2.40 11.24 -3.90
C ARG A 214 -1.54 10.28 -4.72
N LEU A 215 -1.93 9.01 -4.75
CA LEU A 215 -1.35 8.02 -5.66
C LEU A 215 -2.12 8.02 -6.97
N ILE A 216 -1.45 8.38 -8.05
CA ILE A 216 -2.05 8.46 -9.37
C ILE A 216 -1.52 7.27 -10.21
N ASP A 217 -2.37 6.26 -10.36
CA ASP A 217 -2.10 5.05 -11.14
C ASP A 217 -3.01 5.04 -12.39
N PRO A 218 -2.43 5.15 -13.60
CA PRO A 218 -3.22 5.20 -14.83
C PRO A 218 -3.90 3.85 -15.17
N ASP A 219 -3.53 2.75 -14.52
CA ASP A 219 -4.15 1.44 -14.71
C ASP A 219 -5.27 1.15 -13.72
N ASN A 220 -5.42 1.97 -12.68
CA ASN A 220 -6.45 1.83 -11.68
C ASN A 220 -7.65 2.75 -11.92
N ALA A 221 -8.85 2.26 -11.61
CA ALA A 221 -10.08 3.06 -11.71
C ALA A 221 -10.31 3.95 -10.47
N GLY A 222 -9.77 3.54 -9.32
CA GLY A 222 -9.84 4.27 -8.05
C GLY A 222 -8.45 4.62 -7.53
N GLU A 223 -8.39 5.56 -6.61
CA GLU A 223 -7.15 5.91 -5.92
C GLU A 223 -7.02 5.06 -4.63
N ASP A 224 -5.80 4.68 -4.31
CA ASP A 224 -5.48 4.08 -3.02
C ASP A 224 -5.61 5.16 -1.92
N PRO A 225 -6.45 4.96 -0.90
CA PRO A 225 -6.72 5.98 0.12
C PRO A 225 -5.46 6.42 0.88
N PHE A 226 -4.50 5.51 1.06
CA PHE A 226 -3.21 5.80 1.66
C PHE A 226 -2.17 4.75 1.27
N THR A 227 -1.12 5.17 0.57
CA THR A 227 -0.05 4.29 0.10
C THR A 227 1.19 4.42 1.00
N GLY A 228 1.31 3.56 2.00
CA GLY A 228 2.40 3.61 2.98
C GLY A 228 3.80 3.47 2.36
N SER A 229 3.95 2.61 1.34
CA SER A 229 5.22 2.46 0.61
C SER A 229 5.62 3.73 -0.15
N ALA A 230 4.67 4.43 -0.77
CA ALA A 230 4.92 5.69 -1.45
C ALA A 230 5.21 6.83 -0.46
N ALA A 231 4.51 6.84 0.69
CA ALA A 231 4.81 7.78 1.77
C ALA A 231 6.24 7.59 2.31
N GLY A 232 6.73 6.34 2.41
CA GLY A 232 8.12 6.04 2.75
C GLY A 232 9.13 6.53 1.70
N CYS A 233 8.80 6.42 0.41
CA CYS A 233 9.60 7.03 -0.67
C CYS A 233 9.62 8.56 -0.56
N MET A 234 8.48 9.19 -0.30
CA MET A 234 8.38 10.64 -0.11
C MET A 234 9.19 11.12 1.10
N ALA A 235 9.16 10.38 2.20
CA ALA A 235 9.94 10.72 3.40
C ALA A 235 11.47 10.62 3.18
N SER A 236 11.89 9.86 2.18
CA SER A 236 13.31 9.76 1.77
C SER A 236 13.69 10.79 0.71
N TYR A 237 12.71 11.27 -0.04
CA TYR A 237 12.84 12.32 -1.06
C TYR A 237 13.10 13.68 -0.43
#